data_7a5bf09f0be4c7d0c884de4ff21b1d04
#
_entry.id   7a5bf09f0be4c7d0c884de4ff21b1d04
#
_cell.length_a   1.000
_cell.length_b   1.000
_cell.length_c   1.000
_cell.angle_alpha   90.00
_cell.angle_beta   90.00
_cell.angle_gamma   90.00
#
_symmetry.space_group_name_H-M   'P 1'
#
loop_
_entity.id
_entity.type
_entity.pdbx_description
1 polymer ?
#
loop_
_entity_poly.entity_id
_entity_poly.type
_entity_poly.pdbx_seq_one_letter_code
_entity_poly.pdbx_strand_id
1 'polypeptide(L)'
;EMCIRDRLNTAHKLADLFDDLNADDLYSKFTSKRKFLWIKKKLSPEQMQAVHDIGEPGLRFGPRETRLYPNGALASHVLGGASFGKEGVKSAEIVGVAGIEKTFDSQLLDPVYSKKPLKLSIDLSIQAAVEHVLEGGMRLLNAKGAAAILMEVKTGRVISLASIPDFDPNHRPDLPSRGSEA
;
A
#
# COMPACT_ATOMS: atom_id res chain seq x y z
N GLU A 1 27.05 14.96 -0.34
CA GLU A 1 27.78 13.75 0.02
C GLU A 1 26.95 12.97 1.01
N MET A 2 26.70 11.69 0.73
CA MET A 2 26.05 10.79 1.70
C MET A 2 27.02 10.58 2.85
N CYS A 3 26.60 10.92 4.09
CA CYS A 3 27.44 10.88 5.28
C CYS A 3 27.67 9.47 5.84
N ILE A 4 27.59 8.43 5.04
CA ILE A 4 27.90 7.05 5.44
C ILE A 4 29.41 6.88 5.47
N ARG A 5 29.98 6.63 6.65
CA ARG A 5 31.44 6.52 6.85
C ARG A 5 31.97 5.19 6.37
N ASP A 6 31.31 4.09 6.72
CA ASP A 6 31.69 2.74 6.28
C ASP A 6 30.60 2.16 5.39
N ARG A 7 30.67 2.48 4.09
CA ARG A 7 29.65 2.13 3.11
C ARG A 7 29.52 0.63 2.89
N LEU A 8 30.64 -0.09 2.89
CA LEU A 8 30.64 -1.52 2.62
C LEU A 8 30.04 -2.30 3.80
N ASN A 9 30.50 -2.04 5.00
CA ASN A 9 30.02 -2.69 6.21
C ASN A 9 28.53 -2.38 6.46
N THR A 10 28.12 -1.13 6.23
CA THR A 10 26.72 -0.72 6.34
C THR A 10 25.83 -1.43 5.33
N ALA A 11 26.30 -1.62 4.09
CA ALA A 11 25.56 -2.35 3.06
C ALA A 11 25.35 -3.82 3.46
N HIS A 12 26.40 -4.49 3.97
CA HIS A 12 26.29 -5.87 4.46
C HIS A 12 25.33 -5.97 5.65
N LYS A 13 25.48 -5.14 6.68
CA LYS A 13 24.61 -5.16 7.85
C LYS A 13 23.12 -4.91 7.50
N LEU A 14 22.85 -4.06 6.52
CA LEU A 14 21.49 -3.84 6.05
C LEU A 14 20.94 -5.02 5.26
N ALA A 15 21.79 -5.68 4.44
CA ALA A 15 21.39 -6.88 3.72
C ALA A 15 21.14 -8.07 4.65
N ASP A 16 21.92 -8.18 5.73
CA ASP A 16 21.70 -9.21 6.77
C ASP A 16 20.39 -8.99 7.56
N LEU A 17 19.96 -7.73 7.70
CA LEU A 17 18.72 -7.37 8.39
C LEU A 17 17.47 -7.52 7.52
N PHE A 18 17.62 -7.46 6.19
CA PHE A 18 16.51 -7.41 5.25
C PHE A 18 16.76 -8.32 4.05
N ASP A 19 16.06 -9.43 3.96
CA ASP A 19 16.19 -10.44 2.89
C ASP A 19 15.93 -9.87 1.48
N ASP A 20 15.21 -8.76 1.38
CA ASP A 20 14.87 -8.09 0.12
C ASP A 20 15.96 -7.09 -0.33
N LEU A 21 17.05 -6.94 0.41
CA LEU A 21 18.16 -6.05 0.07
C LEU A 21 19.41 -6.84 -0.31
N ASN A 22 20.11 -6.36 -1.34
CA ASN A 22 21.38 -6.91 -1.78
C ASN A 22 22.53 -5.97 -1.40
N ALA A 23 23.59 -6.50 -0.77
CA ALA A 23 24.71 -5.71 -0.28
C ALA A 23 25.48 -5.00 -1.41
N ASP A 24 25.71 -5.69 -2.54
CA ASP A 24 26.46 -5.12 -3.67
C ASP A 24 25.68 -3.98 -4.35
N ASP A 25 24.36 -4.15 -4.50
CA ASP A 25 23.47 -3.12 -5.04
C ASP A 25 23.43 -1.89 -4.13
N LEU A 26 23.32 -2.10 -2.80
CA LEU A 26 23.38 -1.03 -1.81
C LEU A 26 24.71 -0.31 -1.82
N TYR A 27 25.83 -1.05 -1.86
CA TYR A 27 27.16 -0.47 -1.93
C TYR A 27 27.33 0.39 -3.18
N SER A 28 26.91 -0.13 -4.34
CA SER A 28 26.90 0.62 -5.60
C SER A 28 26.10 1.92 -5.50
N LYS A 29 24.93 1.88 -4.87
CA LYS A 29 24.09 3.06 -4.65
C LYS A 29 24.71 4.05 -3.66
N PHE A 30 25.37 3.58 -2.59
CA PHE A 30 26.06 4.42 -1.60
C PHE A 30 27.31 5.10 -2.15
N THR A 31 27.95 4.52 -3.14
CA THR A 31 29.13 5.10 -3.81
C THR A 31 28.78 6.01 -4.97
N SER A 32 27.51 6.05 -5.38
CA SER A 32 27.03 6.91 -6.45
C SER A 32 27.07 8.40 -6.07
N LYS A 33 26.92 9.29 -7.07
CA LYS A 33 26.86 10.76 -6.86
C LYS A 33 25.58 11.26 -6.19
N ARG A 34 24.69 10.34 -5.77
CA ARG A 34 23.42 10.70 -5.14
C ARG A 34 23.64 11.23 -3.72
N LYS A 35 23.02 12.34 -3.40
CA LYS A 35 23.05 12.94 -2.05
C LYS A 35 22.08 12.30 -1.08
N PHE A 36 21.07 11.62 -1.58
CA PHE A 36 20.01 10.99 -0.81
C PHE A 36 19.50 9.72 -1.50
N LEU A 37 19.21 8.70 -0.72
CA LEU A 37 18.66 7.43 -1.16
C LEU A 37 17.63 6.91 -0.15
N TRP A 38 16.45 6.56 -0.61
CA TRP A 38 15.50 5.76 0.17
C TRP A 38 15.94 4.30 0.13
N ILE A 39 16.30 3.73 1.29
CA ILE A 39 16.67 2.31 1.41
C ILE A 39 15.42 1.48 1.60
N LYS A 40 14.59 1.85 2.59
CA LYS A 40 13.33 1.18 2.89
C LYS A 40 12.25 2.20 3.21
N LYS A 41 11.04 1.93 2.74
CA LYS A 41 9.92 2.88 2.86
C LYS A 41 9.02 2.61 4.05
N LYS A 42 9.02 1.37 4.57
CA LYS A 42 8.26 0.93 5.74
C LYS A 42 9.19 0.14 6.64
N LEU A 43 9.18 0.43 7.93
CA LEU A 43 9.93 -0.30 8.95
C LEU A 43 8.98 -0.58 10.12
N SER A 44 9.07 -1.78 10.68
CA SER A 44 8.48 -2.05 11.99
C SER A 44 9.31 -1.35 13.08
N PRO A 45 8.76 -1.16 14.30
CA PRO A 45 9.53 -0.61 15.42
C PRO A 45 10.79 -1.41 15.72
N GLU A 46 10.72 -2.75 15.64
CA GLU A 46 11.87 -3.64 15.87
C GLU A 46 12.93 -3.46 14.77
N GLN A 47 12.51 -3.38 13.51
CA GLN A 47 13.41 -3.13 12.38
C GLN A 47 14.06 -1.75 12.48
N MET A 48 13.30 -0.75 12.91
CA MET A 48 13.85 0.59 13.14
C MET A 48 14.94 0.57 14.21
N GLN A 49 14.71 -0.14 15.33
CA GLN A 49 15.69 -0.31 16.39
C GLN A 49 16.94 -1.05 15.90
N ALA A 50 16.76 -2.15 15.15
CA ALA A 50 17.87 -2.91 14.59
C ALA A 50 18.74 -2.09 13.63
N VAL A 51 18.12 -1.26 12.78
CA VAL A 51 18.85 -0.33 11.90
C VAL A 51 19.55 0.76 12.73
N HIS A 52 18.94 1.27 13.80
CA HIS A 52 19.57 2.24 14.69
C HIS A 52 20.83 1.64 15.37
N ASP A 53 20.77 0.37 15.75
CA ASP A 53 21.87 -0.35 16.41
C ASP A 53 23.08 -0.57 15.49
N ILE A 54 22.94 -0.41 14.16
CA ILE A 54 24.08 -0.38 13.22
C ILE A 54 25.03 0.78 13.58
N GLY A 55 24.51 1.87 14.16
CA GLY A 55 25.30 3.00 14.63
C GLY A 55 25.85 3.89 13.52
N GLU A 56 25.27 3.86 12.31
CA GLU A 56 25.76 4.67 11.19
C GLU A 56 24.99 6.01 11.10
N PRO A 57 25.68 7.15 11.33
CA PRO A 57 25.02 8.47 11.35
C PRO A 57 24.36 8.90 10.04
N GLY A 58 24.76 8.27 8.95
CA GLY A 58 24.19 8.49 7.62
C GLY A 58 22.83 7.87 7.42
N LEU A 59 22.46 6.88 8.25
CA LEU A 59 21.12 6.27 8.25
C LEU A 59 20.18 7.15 9.06
N ARG A 60 19.17 7.70 8.39
CA ARG A 60 18.20 8.59 9.01
C ARG A 60 16.81 8.03 8.89
N PHE A 61 16.01 8.22 9.90
CA PHE A 61 14.60 7.88 9.95
C PHE A 61 13.77 9.16 9.79
N GLY A 62 12.72 9.07 8.98
CA GLY A 62 11.72 10.12 8.84
C GLY A 62 10.34 9.59 9.18
N PRO A 63 9.48 10.38 9.84
CA PRO A 63 8.08 10.03 9.96
C PRO A 63 7.48 9.91 8.57
N ARG A 64 6.66 8.88 8.36
CA ARG A 64 5.97 8.67 7.10
C ARG A 64 4.56 8.20 7.35
N GLU A 65 3.63 8.88 6.76
CA GLU A 65 2.25 8.44 6.75
C GLU A 65 2.12 7.15 5.95
N THR A 66 1.30 6.25 6.43
CA THR A 66 1.02 4.96 5.77
C THR A 66 -0.47 4.71 5.80
N ARG A 67 -1.03 4.30 4.66
CA ARG A 67 -2.39 3.75 4.63
C ARG A 67 -2.37 2.32 5.12
N LEU A 68 -3.28 2.03 6.03
CA LEU A 68 -3.52 0.68 6.53
C LEU A 68 -4.98 0.31 6.27
N TYR A 69 -5.19 -0.85 5.69
CA TYR A 69 -6.50 -1.44 5.45
C TYR A 69 -6.71 -2.61 6.43
N PRO A 70 -7.30 -2.35 7.61
CA PRO A 70 -7.37 -3.34 8.68
C PRO A 70 -8.22 -4.57 8.32
N ASN A 71 -9.16 -4.42 7.38
CA ASN A 71 -10.02 -5.50 6.93
C ASN A 71 -9.44 -6.29 5.72
N GLY A 72 -8.17 -6.07 5.36
CA GLY A 72 -7.52 -6.77 4.26
C GLY A 72 -8.26 -6.58 2.93
N ALA A 73 -8.59 -7.69 2.26
CA ALA A 73 -9.25 -7.70 0.95
C ALA A 73 -10.72 -7.26 0.97
N LEU A 74 -11.37 -7.22 2.15
CA LEU A 74 -12.78 -6.87 2.24
C LEU A 74 -13.08 -5.49 1.64
N ALA A 75 -14.01 -5.43 0.70
CA ALA A 75 -14.40 -4.24 -0.05
C ALA A 75 -13.25 -3.58 -0.84
N SER A 76 -12.22 -4.33 -1.20
CA SER A 76 -11.01 -3.82 -1.85
C SER A 76 -11.29 -3.05 -3.13
N HIS A 77 -12.21 -3.52 -3.97
CA HIS A 77 -12.61 -2.85 -5.20
C HIS A 77 -13.36 -1.53 -4.98
N VAL A 78 -14.06 -1.40 -3.86
CA VAL A 78 -14.74 -0.15 -3.45
C VAL A 78 -13.71 0.84 -2.91
N LEU A 79 -12.90 0.39 -1.96
CA LEU A 79 -11.87 1.23 -1.33
C LEU A 79 -10.80 1.63 -2.34
N GLY A 80 -10.43 0.70 -3.20
CA GLY A 80 -9.36 0.88 -4.16
C GLY A 80 -7.99 0.77 -3.50
N GLY A 81 -7.23 1.83 -3.52
CA GLY A 81 -5.94 1.84 -2.85
C GLY A 81 -5.17 3.12 -3.07
N ALA A 82 -4.18 3.30 -2.23
CA ALA A 82 -3.25 4.40 -2.29
C ALA A 82 -1.82 3.89 -2.51
N SER A 83 -1.00 4.69 -3.14
CA SER A 83 0.42 4.42 -3.33
C SER A 83 1.24 5.67 -3.11
N PHE A 84 2.55 5.51 -2.98
CA PHE A 84 3.44 6.66 -2.95
C PHE A 84 3.56 7.29 -4.33
N GLY A 85 3.60 8.61 -4.39
CA GLY A 85 3.86 9.35 -5.63
C GLY A 85 5.17 8.90 -6.29
N LYS A 86 5.22 8.96 -7.62
CA LYS A 86 6.36 8.41 -8.38
C LYS A 86 7.54 9.37 -8.52
N GLU A 87 7.33 10.69 -8.40
CA GLU A 87 8.35 11.68 -8.73
C GLU A 87 8.39 12.88 -7.76
N GLY A 88 9.59 13.40 -7.53
CA GLY A 88 9.84 14.64 -6.82
C GLY A 88 9.36 14.69 -5.37
N VAL A 89 8.83 15.82 -4.93
CA VAL A 89 8.29 16.03 -3.57
C VAL A 89 7.14 15.07 -3.30
N LYS A 90 6.31 14.77 -4.30
CA LYS A 90 5.19 13.82 -4.22
C LYS A 90 5.62 12.36 -4.01
N SER A 91 6.89 12.02 -4.19
CA SER A 91 7.38 10.67 -3.91
C SER A 91 7.29 10.28 -2.42
N ALA A 92 7.13 11.26 -1.54
CA ALA A 92 6.94 11.07 -0.10
C ALA A 92 5.46 11.09 0.33
N GLU A 93 4.57 11.58 -0.53
CA GLU A 93 3.14 11.70 -0.26
C GLU A 93 2.39 10.43 -0.65
N ILE A 94 1.35 10.11 0.13
CA ILE A 94 0.40 9.06 -0.22
C ILE A 94 -0.63 9.67 -1.16
N VAL A 95 -0.86 9.02 -2.30
CA VAL A 95 -1.81 9.43 -3.32
C VAL A 95 -2.79 8.31 -3.57
N GLY A 96 -4.07 8.60 -3.56
CA GLY A 96 -5.12 7.65 -3.94
C GLY A 96 -5.04 7.32 -5.44
N VAL A 97 -4.95 6.03 -5.78
CA VAL A 97 -4.75 5.58 -7.17
C VAL A 97 -5.96 4.91 -7.76
N ALA A 98 -6.89 4.44 -6.94
CA ALA A 98 -8.12 3.78 -7.38
C ALA A 98 -9.23 3.90 -6.33
N GLY A 99 -10.48 3.67 -6.74
CA GLY A 99 -11.66 3.59 -5.88
C GLY A 99 -11.92 4.88 -5.10
N ILE A 100 -12.44 4.72 -3.90
CA ILE A 100 -12.74 5.80 -2.95
C ILE A 100 -11.48 6.60 -2.60
N GLU A 101 -10.34 5.93 -2.40
CA GLU A 101 -9.06 6.59 -2.12
C GLU A 101 -8.71 7.62 -3.21
N LYS A 102 -8.91 7.29 -4.48
CA LYS A 102 -8.65 8.21 -5.59
C LYS A 102 -9.72 9.30 -5.71
N THR A 103 -10.99 8.93 -5.56
CA THR A 103 -12.10 9.87 -5.76
C THR A 103 -12.11 10.97 -4.70
N PHE A 104 -11.75 10.63 -3.48
CA PHE A 104 -11.74 11.54 -2.33
C PHE A 104 -10.33 11.91 -1.87
N ASP A 105 -9.30 11.70 -2.71
CA ASP A 105 -7.89 11.93 -2.36
C ASP A 105 -7.65 13.34 -1.79
N SER A 106 -8.14 14.37 -2.45
CA SER A 106 -8.02 15.75 -1.98
C SER A 106 -8.68 15.99 -0.62
N GLN A 107 -9.82 15.36 -0.36
CA GLN A 107 -10.53 15.47 0.92
C GLN A 107 -9.81 14.69 2.02
N LEU A 108 -9.28 13.52 1.69
CA LEU A 108 -8.56 12.67 2.65
C LEU A 108 -7.20 13.26 3.05
N LEU A 109 -6.59 14.06 2.18
CA LEU A 109 -5.33 14.74 2.43
C LEU A 109 -5.51 16.10 3.15
N ASP A 110 -6.70 16.69 3.12
CA ASP A 110 -6.95 18.00 3.71
C ASP A 110 -7.00 17.92 5.25
N PRO A 111 -6.12 18.63 5.96
CA PRO A 111 -6.09 18.64 7.43
C PRO A 111 -7.41 19.10 8.08
N VAL A 112 -8.21 19.88 7.37
CA VAL A 112 -9.53 20.33 7.85
C VAL A 112 -10.49 19.16 8.00
N TYR A 113 -10.40 18.18 7.12
CA TYR A 113 -11.24 16.97 7.13
C TYR A 113 -10.62 15.80 7.90
N SER A 114 -9.36 15.87 8.30
CA SER A 114 -8.64 14.78 9.00
C SER A 114 -9.33 14.31 10.29
N LYS A 115 -10.12 15.19 10.93
CA LYS A 115 -10.89 14.88 12.14
C LYS A 115 -12.29 14.31 11.87
N LYS A 116 -12.72 14.26 10.61
CA LYS A 116 -14.04 13.75 10.22
C LYS A 116 -13.86 12.58 9.26
N PRO A 117 -14.08 11.34 9.71
CA PRO A 117 -13.96 10.17 8.84
C PRO A 117 -14.96 10.25 7.68
N LEU A 118 -14.52 9.89 6.48
CA LEU A 118 -15.40 9.70 5.33
C LEU A 118 -16.28 8.47 5.57
N LYS A 119 -17.58 8.70 5.77
CA LYS A 119 -18.53 7.64 6.05
C LYS A 119 -19.16 7.14 4.74
N LEU A 120 -18.94 5.89 4.44
CA LEU A 120 -19.55 5.21 3.30
C LEU A 120 -20.90 4.59 3.68
N SER A 121 -21.69 4.26 2.65
CA SER A 121 -22.97 3.54 2.83
C SER A 121 -22.80 2.02 2.88
N ILE A 122 -21.59 1.52 2.65
CA ILE A 122 -21.28 0.09 2.67
C ILE A 122 -21.44 -0.47 4.09
N ASP A 123 -22.19 -1.57 4.22
CA ASP A 123 -22.26 -2.36 5.43
C ASP A 123 -21.25 -3.50 5.35
N LEU A 124 -20.28 -3.51 6.25
CA LEU A 124 -19.18 -4.48 6.20
C LEU A 124 -19.65 -5.92 6.44
N SER A 125 -20.67 -6.12 7.26
CA SER A 125 -21.20 -7.47 7.53
C SER A 125 -21.89 -8.03 6.30
N ILE A 126 -22.68 -7.20 5.63
CA ILE A 126 -23.36 -7.57 4.39
C ILE A 126 -22.33 -7.76 3.27
N GLN A 127 -21.33 -6.87 3.18
CA GLN A 127 -20.26 -6.97 2.21
C GLN A 127 -19.53 -8.31 2.33
N ALA A 128 -19.10 -8.68 3.54
CA ALA A 128 -18.43 -9.95 3.80
C ALA A 128 -19.30 -11.16 3.43
N ALA A 129 -20.59 -11.11 3.76
CA ALA A 129 -21.53 -12.19 3.40
C ALA A 129 -21.67 -12.33 1.87
N VAL A 130 -21.77 -11.20 1.14
CA VAL A 130 -21.90 -11.21 -0.32
C VAL A 130 -20.60 -11.73 -0.97
N GLU A 131 -19.44 -11.28 -0.54
CA GLU A 131 -18.14 -11.79 -1.03
C GLU A 131 -18.02 -13.29 -0.82
N HIS A 132 -18.34 -13.77 0.37
CA HIS A 132 -18.29 -15.21 0.68
C HIS A 132 -19.23 -16.05 -0.20
N VAL A 133 -20.46 -15.56 -0.46
CA VAL A 133 -21.42 -16.24 -1.36
C VAL A 133 -20.89 -16.25 -2.80
N LEU A 134 -20.32 -15.14 -3.27
CA LEU A 134 -19.74 -15.06 -4.61
C LEU A 134 -18.55 -16.00 -4.79
N GLU A 135 -17.66 -16.10 -3.80
CA GLU A 135 -16.54 -17.04 -3.81
C GLU A 135 -17.01 -18.50 -3.87
N GLY A 136 -18.03 -18.83 -3.08
CA GLY A 136 -18.65 -20.15 -3.11
C GLY A 136 -19.26 -20.47 -4.48
N GLY A 137 -20.00 -19.51 -5.04
CA GLY A 137 -20.60 -19.62 -6.38
C GLY A 137 -19.55 -19.77 -7.48
N MET A 138 -18.47 -18.99 -7.44
CA MET A 138 -17.38 -19.09 -8.40
C MET A 138 -16.73 -20.49 -8.39
N ARG A 139 -16.45 -21.04 -7.20
CA ARG A 139 -15.89 -22.39 -7.07
C ARG A 139 -16.85 -23.46 -7.62
N LEU A 140 -18.12 -23.35 -7.30
CA LEU A 140 -19.15 -24.31 -7.75
C LEU A 140 -19.32 -24.31 -9.26
N LEU A 141 -19.32 -23.11 -9.87
CA LEU A 141 -19.58 -22.92 -11.30
C LEU A 141 -18.29 -22.89 -12.15
N ASN A 142 -17.13 -23.04 -11.53
CA ASN A 142 -15.83 -22.87 -12.18
C ASN A 142 -15.74 -21.53 -12.96
N ALA A 143 -16.29 -20.48 -12.40
CA ALA A 143 -16.33 -19.16 -13.02
C ALA A 143 -15.01 -18.40 -12.83
N LYS A 144 -14.63 -17.58 -13.82
CA LYS A 144 -13.41 -16.77 -13.77
C LYS A 144 -13.57 -15.48 -12.95
N GLY A 145 -14.80 -15.05 -12.71
CA GLY A 145 -15.11 -13.87 -11.94
C GLY A 145 -16.60 -13.79 -11.60
N ALA A 146 -16.94 -13.06 -10.56
CA ALA A 146 -18.29 -12.79 -10.11
C ALA A 146 -18.40 -11.39 -9.53
N ALA A 147 -19.55 -10.76 -9.68
CA ALA A 147 -19.81 -9.47 -9.07
C ALA A 147 -21.27 -9.38 -8.59
N ALA A 148 -21.49 -8.61 -7.54
CA ALA A 148 -22.83 -8.31 -7.04
C ALA A 148 -22.89 -6.89 -6.47
N ILE A 149 -24.04 -6.26 -6.66
CA ILE A 149 -24.35 -4.95 -6.07
C ILE A 149 -25.67 -5.08 -5.32
N LEU A 150 -25.67 -4.70 -4.05
CA LEU A 150 -26.86 -4.58 -3.24
C LEU A 150 -27.17 -3.11 -2.98
N MET A 151 -28.34 -2.66 -3.37
CA MET A 151 -28.76 -1.27 -3.25
C MET A 151 -30.12 -1.17 -2.53
N GLU A 152 -30.26 -0.19 -1.66
CA GLU A 152 -31.52 0.14 -1.03
C GLU A 152 -32.42 0.88 -2.02
N VAL A 153 -33.55 0.28 -2.39
CA VAL A 153 -34.42 0.78 -3.45
C VAL A 153 -34.99 2.18 -3.16
N LYS A 154 -35.28 2.48 -1.91
CA LYS A 154 -35.90 3.76 -1.52
C LYS A 154 -34.94 4.95 -1.58
N THR A 155 -33.65 4.73 -1.29
CA THR A 155 -32.70 5.81 -1.13
C THR A 155 -31.63 5.81 -2.21
N GLY A 156 -31.47 4.71 -2.94
CA GLY A 156 -30.38 4.51 -3.90
C GLY A 156 -29.01 4.26 -3.24
N ARG A 157 -28.97 4.04 -1.91
CA ARG A 157 -27.72 3.77 -1.19
C ARG A 157 -27.19 2.39 -1.54
N VAL A 158 -25.93 2.34 -1.93
CA VAL A 158 -25.21 1.08 -2.14
C VAL A 158 -24.82 0.51 -0.78
N ILE A 159 -25.37 -0.66 -0.44
CA ILE A 159 -25.12 -1.35 0.84
C ILE A 159 -23.91 -2.30 0.70
N SER A 160 -23.78 -2.94 -0.47
CA SER A 160 -22.65 -3.81 -0.79
C SER A 160 -22.34 -3.70 -2.27
N LEU A 161 -21.05 -3.74 -2.60
CA LEU A 161 -20.53 -3.84 -3.95
C LEU A 161 -19.31 -4.76 -3.92
N ALA A 162 -19.48 -5.97 -4.39
CA ALA A 162 -18.47 -7.01 -4.40
C ALA A 162 -18.07 -7.38 -5.82
N SER A 163 -16.80 -7.59 -6.04
CA SER A 163 -16.23 -8.12 -7.28
C SER A 163 -15.11 -9.08 -6.92
N ILE A 164 -15.14 -10.29 -7.48
CA ILE A 164 -14.21 -11.37 -7.20
C ILE A 164 -13.59 -11.82 -8.54
N PRO A 165 -12.27 -12.08 -8.62
CA PRO A 165 -11.30 -12.09 -7.53
C PRO A 165 -11.01 -10.69 -6.98
N ASP A 166 -10.75 -10.62 -5.69
CA ASP A 166 -10.34 -9.43 -4.97
C ASP A 166 -8.81 -9.36 -4.77
N PHE A 167 -8.35 -8.37 -4.06
CA PHE A 167 -6.93 -8.19 -3.74
C PHE A 167 -6.78 -7.53 -2.35
N ASP A 168 -5.65 -7.75 -1.69
CA ASP A 168 -5.33 -7.02 -0.46
C ASP A 168 -4.76 -5.63 -0.81
N PRO A 169 -5.43 -4.52 -0.46
CA PRO A 169 -4.93 -3.17 -0.72
C PRO A 169 -3.61 -2.85 0.01
N ASN A 170 -3.30 -3.58 1.11
CA ASN A 170 -2.01 -3.46 1.80
C ASN A 170 -0.85 -3.99 0.96
N HIS A 171 -1.11 -5.00 0.10
CA HIS A 171 -0.16 -5.67 -0.79
C HIS A 171 -0.64 -5.63 -2.23
N ARG A 172 -1.03 -4.46 -2.69
CA ARG A 172 -1.62 -4.29 -4.01
C ARG A 172 -0.68 -4.81 -5.10
N PRO A 173 -1.17 -5.72 -5.97
CA PRO A 173 -0.38 -6.18 -7.10
C PRO A 173 -0.10 -5.03 -8.08
N ASP A 174 1.05 -5.07 -8.73
CA ASP A 174 1.36 -4.14 -9.82
C ASP A 174 0.35 -4.31 -10.95
N LEU A 175 -0.04 -3.19 -11.56
CA LEU A 175 -0.88 -3.25 -12.75
C LEU A 175 -0.11 -3.97 -13.85
N PRO A 176 -0.74 -4.92 -14.58
CA PRO A 176 -0.11 -5.55 -15.72
C PRO A 176 0.33 -4.48 -16.72
N SER A 177 1.56 -4.59 -17.22
CA SER A 177 2.06 -3.70 -18.26
C SER A 177 1.15 -3.82 -19.49
N ARG A 178 0.81 -2.68 -20.12
CA ARG A 178 0.07 -2.68 -21.39
C ARG A 178 0.80 -3.61 -22.38
N GLY A 179 0.20 -4.75 -22.70
CA GLY A 179 0.76 -5.73 -23.61
C GLY A 179 1.05 -7.11 -23.02
N SER A 180 0.94 -7.32 -21.70
CA SER A 180 0.86 -8.66 -21.14
C SER A 180 -0.60 -9.13 -21.25
N GLU A 181 -0.93 -9.81 -22.33
CA GLU A 181 -2.16 -10.59 -22.38
C GLU A 181 -2.07 -11.69 -21.32
N ALA A 182 -3.08 -11.75 -20.44
CA ALA A 182 -3.24 -12.80 -19.45
C ALA A 182 -3.69 -14.10 -20.12
#